data_f4d1712515865b90890f65a1ebef2150
#
_entry.id   f4d1712515865b90890f65a1ebef2150
#
_cell.length_a   1.000
_cell.length_b   1.000
_cell.length_c   1.000
_cell.angle_alpha   90.00
_cell.angle_beta   90.00
_cell.angle_gamma   90.00
#
_symmetry.space_group_name_H-M   'P 1'
#
loop_
_entity.id
_entity.type
_entity.pdbx_description
1 polymer ?
#
loop_
_entity_poly.entity_id
_entity_poly.type
_entity_poly.pdbx_seq_one_letter_code
_entity_poly.pdbx_strand_id
1 'polypeptide(L)'
;MSLSSAYLLSDFVTYTDRVVLPMTAGDAASYYFFIASTVGKMSSLISTPLNGVITGHLARYQGKITKKMLTGVFAALSALAVILIAGTTLGSHIYVYLFYREDYNVVKNLFLLANAGQVFFFMSNTMMTVVLRFAPERYQLIMGVIYAVLFFAAVVPAMYLYKIWGAVWGLLAAGIGSAMADLLGGYFVYVPITFAVKG
;
A
#
# COMPACT_ATOMS: atom_id res chain seq x y z
N MET A 1 -3.54 -23.52 0.18
CA MET A 1 -3.21 -23.04 -1.18
C MET A 1 -3.62 -21.57 -1.44
N SER A 2 -4.69 -21.06 -0.85
CA SER A 2 -5.18 -19.68 -1.08
C SER A 2 -4.26 -18.56 -0.58
N LEU A 3 -3.60 -18.73 0.56
CA LEU A 3 -2.69 -17.71 1.13
C LEU A 3 -1.46 -17.47 0.23
N SER A 4 -0.83 -18.53 -0.26
CA SER A 4 0.36 -18.40 -1.13
C SER A 4 0.03 -17.70 -2.45
N SER A 5 -1.15 -17.96 -3.03
CA SER A 5 -1.59 -17.31 -4.27
C SER A 5 -1.85 -15.81 -4.06
N ALA A 6 -2.38 -15.42 -2.90
CA ALA A 6 -2.64 -14.01 -2.59
C ALA A 6 -1.33 -13.23 -2.37
N TYR A 7 -0.33 -13.84 -1.72
CA TYR A 7 1.00 -13.21 -1.59
C TYR A 7 1.68 -13.05 -2.96
N LEU A 8 1.66 -14.08 -3.80
CA LEU A 8 2.21 -13.99 -5.16
C LEU A 8 1.54 -12.89 -5.99
N LEU A 9 0.22 -12.74 -5.87
CA LEU A 9 -0.52 -11.69 -6.57
C LEU A 9 -0.12 -10.30 -6.06
N SER A 10 0.01 -10.12 -4.75
CA SER A 10 0.45 -8.86 -4.14
C SER A 10 1.88 -8.51 -4.55
N ASP A 11 2.80 -9.47 -4.51
CA ASP A 11 4.18 -9.27 -4.94
C ASP A 11 4.26 -8.94 -6.43
N PHE A 12 3.51 -9.66 -7.26
CA PHE A 12 3.44 -9.38 -8.70
C PHE A 12 3.01 -7.94 -8.97
N VAL A 13 1.94 -7.47 -8.33
CA VAL A 13 1.47 -6.09 -8.48
C VAL A 13 2.53 -5.09 -7.99
N THR A 14 3.20 -5.38 -6.86
CA THR A 14 4.23 -4.51 -6.28
C THR A 14 5.44 -4.31 -7.21
N TYR A 15 5.78 -5.32 -8.01
CA TYR A 15 6.90 -5.24 -8.95
C TYR A 15 6.49 -4.92 -10.40
N THR A 16 5.20 -4.81 -10.68
CA THR A 16 4.69 -4.50 -12.03
C THR A 16 5.15 -3.11 -12.50
N ASP A 17 5.36 -2.15 -11.58
CA ASP A 17 5.92 -0.84 -11.90
C ASP A 17 7.28 -0.95 -12.63
N ARG A 18 8.10 -1.94 -12.28
CA ARG A 18 9.41 -2.18 -12.89
C ARG A 18 9.35 -2.75 -14.32
N VAL A 19 8.23 -3.35 -14.69
CA VAL A 19 8.02 -3.92 -16.01
C VAL A 19 7.21 -2.95 -16.89
N VAL A 20 6.13 -2.42 -16.35
CA VAL A 20 5.19 -1.59 -17.12
C VAL A 20 5.75 -0.19 -17.38
N LEU A 21 6.44 0.42 -16.42
CA LEU A 21 6.93 1.78 -16.59
C LEU A 21 8.01 1.92 -17.67
N PRO A 22 9.01 1.03 -17.80
CA PRO A 22 9.93 1.07 -18.93
C PRO A 22 9.22 0.91 -20.27
N MET A 23 8.22 0.02 -20.36
CA MET A 23 7.47 -0.24 -21.59
C MET A 23 6.59 0.94 -22.02
N THR A 24 6.09 1.74 -21.06
CA THR A 24 5.13 2.82 -21.33
C THR A 24 5.77 4.20 -21.40
N ALA A 25 6.78 4.45 -20.56
CA ALA A 25 7.40 5.77 -20.41
C ALA A 25 8.91 5.79 -20.74
N GLY A 26 9.49 4.62 -21.01
CA GLY A 26 10.91 4.44 -21.33
C GLY A 26 11.80 4.27 -20.08
N ASP A 27 13.04 3.85 -20.32
CA ASP A 27 14.01 3.49 -19.25
C ASP A 27 14.36 4.67 -18.35
N ALA A 28 14.49 5.88 -18.91
CA ALA A 28 14.81 7.07 -18.14
C ALA A 28 13.70 7.41 -17.11
N ALA A 29 12.43 7.29 -17.49
CA ALA A 29 11.31 7.53 -16.59
C ALA A 29 11.26 6.46 -15.47
N SER A 30 11.56 5.21 -15.81
CA SER A 30 11.65 4.13 -14.85
C SER A 30 12.78 4.36 -13.84
N TYR A 31 13.94 4.78 -14.31
CA TYR A 31 15.09 5.13 -13.48
C TYR A 31 14.76 6.27 -12.50
N TYR A 32 14.17 7.38 -12.98
CA TYR A 32 13.80 8.49 -12.11
C TYR A 32 12.72 8.12 -11.10
N PHE A 33 11.75 7.32 -11.51
CA PHE A 33 10.73 6.81 -10.59
C PHE A 33 11.34 5.89 -9.53
N PHE A 34 12.26 5.00 -9.92
CA PHE A 34 12.98 4.14 -8.99
C PHE A 34 13.72 4.94 -7.92
N ILE A 35 14.51 5.95 -8.32
CA ILE A 35 15.24 6.82 -7.39
C ILE A 35 14.25 7.53 -6.45
N ALA A 36 13.17 8.12 -6.99
CA ALA A 36 12.19 8.87 -6.21
C ALA A 36 11.43 8.02 -5.19
N SER A 37 11.14 6.74 -5.51
CA SER A 37 10.34 5.84 -4.67
C SER A 37 11.17 4.94 -3.74
N THR A 38 12.50 4.93 -3.87
CA THR A 38 13.37 4.00 -3.11
C THR A 38 13.21 4.15 -1.61
N VAL A 39 13.22 5.36 -1.07
CA VAL A 39 13.09 5.61 0.37
C VAL A 39 11.68 5.27 0.85
N GLY A 40 10.65 5.55 0.04
CA GLY A 40 9.28 5.14 0.33
C GLY A 40 9.15 3.61 0.44
N LYS A 41 9.80 2.86 -0.45
CA LYS A 41 9.84 1.38 -0.38
C LYS A 41 10.52 0.86 0.88
N MET A 42 11.47 1.59 1.45
CA MET A 42 12.11 1.25 2.74
C MET A 42 11.12 1.30 3.92
N SER A 43 9.96 1.94 3.79
CA SER A 43 8.90 1.86 4.82
C SER A 43 8.46 0.42 5.10
N SER A 44 8.66 -0.50 4.15
CA SER A 44 8.44 -1.95 4.35
C SER A 44 9.30 -2.54 5.46
N LEU A 45 10.49 -1.98 5.74
CA LEU A 45 11.35 -2.39 6.84
C LEU A 45 10.69 -2.12 8.22
N ILE A 46 9.80 -1.14 8.28
CA ILE A 46 9.00 -0.83 9.48
C ILE A 46 7.73 -1.68 9.49
N SER A 47 7.11 -1.88 8.31
CA SER A 47 5.82 -2.59 8.20
C SER A 47 5.94 -4.07 8.59
N THR A 48 7.00 -4.73 8.18
CA THR A 48 7.17 -6.17 8.41
C THR A 48 7.21 -6.51 9.91
N PRO A 49 8.07 -5.89 10.75
CA PRO A 49 8.03 -6.13 12.19
C PRO A 49 6.74 -5.63 12.85
N LEU A 50 6.17 -4.50 12.38
CA LEU A 50 4.89 -4.00 12.90
C LEU A 50 3.76 -5.00 12.67
N ASN A 51 3.65 -5.55 11.47
CA ASN A 51 2.66 -6.58 11.14
C ASN A 51 2.88 -7.86 11.98
N GLY A 52 4.12 -8.23 12.26
CA GLY A 52 4.45 -9.33 13.18
C GLY A 52 3.94 -9.09 14.61
N VAL A 53 4.15 -7.90 15.15
CA VAL A 53 3.66 -7.50 16.48
C VAL A 53 2.14 -7.48 16.52
N ILE A 54 1.50 -6.86 15.51
CA ILE A 54 0.03 -6.81 15.38
C ILE A 54 -0.54 -8.23 15.34
N THR A 55 0.01 -9.11 14.48
CA THR A 55 -0.42 -10.50 14.37
C THR A 55 -0.28 -11.25 15.70
N GLY A 56 0.85 -11.06 16.41
CA GLY A 56 1.07 -11.68 17.71
C GLY A 56 0.06 -11.23 18.78
N HIS A 57 -0.29 -9.94 18.82
CA HIS A 57 -1.34 -9.43 19.71
C HIS A 57 -2.72 -9.93 19.31
N LEU A 58 -3.05 -9.89 18.04
CA LEU A 58 -4.34 -10.35 17.53
C LEU A 58 -4.55 -11.86 17.69
N ALA A 59 -3.50 -12.68 17.65
CA ALA A 59 -3.58 -14.10 17.90
C ALA A 59 -4.10 -14.42 19.31
N ARG A 60 -3.76 -13.59 20.29
CA ARG A 60 -4.19 -13.71 21.71
C ARG A 60 -5.53 -13.03 21.98
N TYR A 61 -6.00 -12.19 21.09
CA TYR A 61 -7.23 -11.44 21.26
C TYR A 61 -8.46 -12.36 21.03
N GLN A 62 -9.27 -12.54 22.07
CA GLN A 62 -10.47 -13.38 22.04
C GLN A 62 -11.76 -12.56 21.84
N GLY A 63 -11.65 -11.23 21.76
CA GLY A 63 -12.78 -10.34 21.54
C GLY A 63 -13.27 -10.34 20.09
N LYS A 64 -14.45 -9.78 19.86
CA LYS A 64 -15.00 -9.53 18.52
C LYS A 64 -14.47 -8.20 17.99
N ILE A 65 -14.20 -8.13 16.68
CA ILE A 65 -13.89 -6.86 16.03
C ILE A 65 -15.13 -5.96 16.11
N THR A 66 -14.95 -4.71 16.47
CA THR A 66 -16.01 -3.70 16.48
C THR A 66 -15.69 -2.62 15.45
N LYS A 67 -16.73 -1.94 14.93
CA LYS A 67 -16.53 -0.79 14.03
C LYS A 67 -15.64 0.27 14.66
N LYS A 68 -15.82 0.54 15.96
CA LYS A 68 -15.00 1.50 16.70
C LYS A 68 -13.53 1.10 16.74
N MET A 69 -13.24 -0.19 16.96
CA MET A 69 -11.87 -0.73 16.93
C MET A 69 -11.25 -0.58 15.53
N LEU A 70 -11.99 -0.97 14.50
CA LEU A 70 -11.52 -0.90 13.12
C LEU A 70 -11.21 0.56 12.70
N THR A 71 -12.13 1.49 13.00
CA THR A 71 -11.93 2.92 12.76
C THR A 71 -10.75 3.47 13.57
N GLY A 72 -10.59 3.04 14.81
CA GLY A 72 -9.47 3.43 15.67
C GLY A 72 -8.12 2.99 15.10
N VAL A 73 -8.03 1.75 14.63
CA VAL A 73 -6.82 1.23 13.95
C VAL A 73 -6.55 2.01 12.66
N PHE A 74 -7.58 2.26 11.85
CA PHE A 74 -7.43 3.04 10.62
C PHE A 74 -6.94 4.47 10.91
N ALA A 75 -7.49 5.13 11.92
CA ALA A 75 -7.06 6.48 12.33
C ALA A 75 -5.60 6.49 12.83
N ALA A 76 -5.20 5.49 13.62
CA ALA A 76 -3.83 5.35 14.08
C ALA A 76 -2.85 5.10 12.93
N LEU A 77 -3.22 4.24 11.98
CA LEU A 77 -2.42 3.99 10.77
C LEU A 77 -2.36 5.22 9.87
N SER A 78 -3.44 6.01 9.78
CA SER A 78 -3.44 7.27 9.02
C SER A 78 -2.49 8.30 9.63
N ALA A 79 -2.49 8.44 10.96
CA ALA A 79 -1.54 9.31 11.67
C ALA A 79 -0.09 8.85 11.45
N LEU A 80 0.17 7.54 11.54
CA LEU A 80 1.48 6.96 11.24
C LEU A 80 1.88 7.20 9.78
N ALA A 81 0.94 7.06 8.84
CA ALA A 81 1.19 7.31 7.42
C ALA A 81 1.64 8.75 7.17
N VAL A 82 1.03 9.76 7.80
CA VAL A 82 1.46 11.17 7.70
C VAL A 82 2.90 11.34 8.16
N ILE A 83 3.26 10.75 9.30
CA ILE A 83 4.63 10.81 9.84
C ILE A 83 5.61 10.12 8.88
N LEU A 84 5.26 8.94 8.35
CA LEU A 84 6.10 8.20 7.41
C LEU A 84 6.25 8.94 6.08
N ILE A 85 5.20 9.55 5.55
CA ILE A 85 5.28 10.35 4.32
C ILE A 85 6.24 11.53 4.51
N ALA A 86 6.12 12.25 5.62
CA ALA A 86 7.05 13.33 5.94
C ALA A 86 8.50 12.83 6.08
N GLY A 87 8.71 11.77 6.85
CA GLY A 87 10.03 11.18 7.09
C GLY A 87 10.67 10.62 5.82
N THR A 88 9.92 9.87 5.01
CA THR A 88 10.43 9.30 3.75
C THR A 88 10.67 10.37 2.70
N THR A 89 9.86 11.43 2.65
CA THR A 89 10.09 12.57 1.74
C THR A 89 11.37 13.31 2.12
N LEU A 90 11.57 13.64 3.40
CA LEU A 90 12.81 14.24 3.88
C LEU A 90 14.02 13.32 3.65
N GLY A 91 13.87 12.03 3.93
CA GLY A 91 14.88 11.03 3.67
C GLY A 91 15.24 10.93 2.18
N SER A 92 14.26 11.05 1.28
CA SER A 92 14.49 11.06 -0.17
C SER A 92 15.32 12.29 -0.59
N HIS A 93 15.05 13.47 -0.03
CA HIS A 93 15.86 14.65 -0.30
C HIS A 93 17.33 14.43 0.08
N ILE A 94 17.59 13.88 1.26
CA ILE A 94 18.95 13.61 1.74
C ILE A 94 19.61 12.51 0.89
N TYR A 95 18.91 11.39 0.69
CA TYR A 95 19.42 10.23 -0.04
C TYR A 95 19.79 10.58 -1.48
N VAL A 96 18.88 11.24 -2.20
CA VAL A 96 19.13 11.56 -3.61
C VAL A 96 20.18 12.66 -3.76
N TYR A 97 20.20 13.64 -2.85
CA TYR A 97 21.26 14.67 -2.86
C TYR A 97 22.65 14.10 -2.64
N LEU A 98 22.79 13.05 -1.81
CA LEU A 98 24.07 12.42 -1.52
C LEU A 98 24.53 11.45 -2.62
N PHE A 99 23.62 10.63 -3.16
CA PHE A 99 23.98 9.52 -4.05
C PHE A 99 23.66 9.77 -5.52
N TYR A 100 22.72 10.69 -5.84
CA TYR A 100 22.22 10.97 -7.19
C TYR A 100 22.12 12.48 -7.44
N ARG A 101 23.19 13.20 -7.12
CA ARG A 101 23.21 14.67 -7.12
C ARG A 101 22.83 15.28 -8.47
N GLU A 102 23.26 14.65 -9.57
CA GLU A 102 22.98 15.12 -10.93
C GLU A 102 21.48 15.07 -11.26
N ASP A 103 20.79 14.03 -10.78
CA ASP A 103 19.37 13.79 -11.04
C ASP A 103 18.43 14.50 -10.05
N TYR A 104 18.98 15.05 -8.95
CA TYR A 104 18.20 15.63 -7.86
C TYR A 104 17.16 16.65 -8.34
N ASN A 105 17.55 17.58 -9.23
CA ASN A 105 16.66 18.62 -9.72
C ASN A 105 15.49 18.08 -10.57
N VAL A 106 15.68 16.94 -11.21
CA VAL A 106 14.67 16.28 -12.03
C VAL A 106 13.66 15.55 -11.16
N VAL A 107 14.14 14.86 -10.11
CA VAL A 107 13.28 13.92 -9.34
C VAL A 107 12.69 14.52 -8.06
N LYS A 108 13.20 15.64 -7.52
CA LYS A 108 12.76 16.23 -6.25
C LYS A 108 11.26 16.48 -6.13
N ASN A 109 10.62 16.84 -7.23
CA ASN A 109 9.18 17.12 -7.28
C ASN A 109 8.32 15.84 -7.22
N LEU A 110 8.92 14.67 -7.42
CA LEU A 110 8.24 13.38 -7.36
C LEU A 110 8.24 12.77 -5.96
N PHE A 111 9.15 13.20 -5.06
CA PHE A 111 9.37 12.55 -3.77
C PHE A 111 8.11 12.42 -2.93
N LEU A 112 7.37 13.51 -2.78
CA LEU A 112 6.17 13.50 -1.94
C LEU A 112 5.15 12.47 -2.43
N LEU A 113 4.82 12.51 -3.72
CA LEU A 113 3.78 11.64 -4.30
C LEU A 113 4.24 10.19 -4.41
N ALA A 114 5.50 9.96 -4.82
CA ALA A 114 6.06 8.63 -4.94
C ALA A 114 6.13 7.93 -3.57
N ASN A 115 6.58 8.64 -2.53
CA ASN A 115 6.65 8.09 -1.17
C ASN A 115 5.26 7.93 -0.55
N ALA A 116 4.35 8.87 -0.78
CA ALA A 116 2.97 8.75 -0.30
C ALA A 116 2.28 7.50 -0.86
N GLY A 117 2.43 7.21 -2.15
CA GLY A 117 1.89 5.98 -2.76
C GLY A 117 2.40 4.71 -2.06
N GLN A 118 3.70 4.63 -1.77
CA GLN A 118 4.30 3.49 -1.07
C GLN A 118 3.81 3.38 0.38
N VAL A 119 3.68 4.50 1.09
CA VAL A 119 3.20 4.51 2.48
C VAL A 119 1.73 4.13 2.58
N PHE A 120 0.88 4.57 1.65
CA PHE A 120 -0.53 4.13 1.62
C PHE A 120 -0.66 2.66 1.28
N PHE A 121 0.18 2.12 0.40
CA PHE A 121 0.25 0.68 0.17
C PHE A 121 0.65 -0.09 1.43
N PHE A 122 1.65 0.40 2.18
CA PHE A 122 1.99 -0.11 3.50
C PHE A 122 0.80 -0.08 4.47
N MET A 123 0.09 1.04 4.55
CA MET A 123 -1.10 1.19 5.40
C MET A 123 -2.18 0.14 5.06
N SER A 124 -2.43 -0.08 3.77
CA SER A 124 -3.36 -1.12 3.29
C SER A 124 -2.93 -2.50 3.76
N ASN A 125 -1.67 -2.90 3.55
CA ASN A 125 -1.17 -4.20 3.98
C ASN A 125 -1.31 -4.42 5.50
N THR A 126 -1.07 -3.39 6.30
CA THR A 126 -1.22 -3.47 7.75
C THR A 126 -2.70 -3.56 8.16
N MET A 127 -3.58 -2.79 7.51
CA MET A 127 -5.02 -2.87 7.73
C MET A 127 -5.57 -4.25 7.36
N MET A 128 -5.13 -4.81 6.23
CA MET A 128 -5.44 -6.18 5.80
C MET A 128 -5.06 -7.21 6.87
N THR A 129 -3.87 -7.08 7.47
CA THR A 129 -3.40 -7.97 8.54
C THR A 129 -4.37 -7.98 9.74
N VAL A 130 -4.94 -6.83 10.10
CA VAL A 130 -5.93 -6.71 11.17
C VAL A 130 -7.24 -7.39 10.78
N VAL A 131 -7.72 -7.14 9.57
CA VAL A 131 -9.01 -7.69 9.10
C VAL A 131 -8.95 -9.21 8.93
N LEU A 132 -7.84 -9.74 8.43
CA LEU A 132 -7.66 -11.19 8.18
C LEU A 132 -7.78 -12.05 9.45
N ARG A 133 -7.50 -11.50 10.62
CA ARG A 133 -7.69 -12.25 11.87
C ARG A 133 -9.16 -12.65 12.10
N PHE A 134 -10.09 -11.87 11.56
CA PHE A 134 -11.53 -12.02 11.76
C PHE A 134 -12.29 -12.42 10.50
N ALA A 135 -11.62 -12.32 9.35
CA ALA A 135 -12.19 -12.63 8.04
C ALA A 135 -11.83 -14.07 7.59
N PRO A 136 -12.67 -14.69 6.75
CA PRO A 136 -12.30 -15.95 6.13
C PRO A 136 -11.11 -15.76 5.16
N GLU A 137 -10.32 -16.83 4.93
CA GLU A 137 -9.13 -16.78 4.05
C GLU A 137 -9.44 -16.25 2.64
N ARG A 138 -10.66 -16.48 2.12
CA ARG A 138 -11.12 -15.98 0.83
C ARG A 138 -11.11 -14.46 0.73
N TYR A 139 -11.22 -13.78 1.85
CA TYR A 139 -11.20 -12.31 1.91
C TYR A 139 -9.88 -11.73 1.37
N GLN A 140 -8.75 -12.33 1.76
CA GLN A 140 -7.44 -11.90 1.26
C GLN A 140 -7.33 -11.99 -0.26
N LEU A 141 -7.83 -13.09 -0.83
CA LEU A 141 -7.83 -13.27 -2.28
C LEU A 141 -8.70 -12.22 -2.97
N ILE A 142 -9.91 -11.97 -2.43
CA ILE A 142 -10.84 -10.97 -2.98
C ILE A 142 -10.20 -9.57 -2.95
N MET A 143 -9.62 -9.17 -1.83
CA MET A 143 -8.96 -7.86 -1.72
C MET A 143 -7.72 -7.75 -2.61
N GLY A 144 -6.93 -8.82 -2.73
CA GLY A 144 -5.81 -8.87 -3.67
C GLY A 144 -6.25 -8.71 -5.13
N VAL A 145 -7.36 -9.35 -5.52
CA VAL A 145 -7.95 -9.18 -6.87
C VAL A 145 -8.47 -7.75 -7.07
N ILE A 146 -9.18 -7.18 -6.08
CA ILE A 146 -9.67 -5.79 -6.15
C ILE A 146 -8.50 -4.84 -6.33
N TYR A 147 -7.42 -5.01 -5.56
CA TYR A 147 -6.22 -4.20 -5.68
C TYR A 147 -5.57 -4.34 -7.07
N ALA A 148 -5.42 -5.58 -7.57
CA ALA A 148 -4.87 -5.82 -8.90
C ALA A 148 -5.72 -5.16 -9.99
N VAL A 149 -7.05 -5.28 -9.91
CA VAL A 149 -7.98 -4.64 -10.87
C VAL A 149 -7.84 -3.12 -10.82
N LEU A 150 -7.83 -2.52 -9.63
CA LEU A 150 -7.64 -1.07 -9.46
C LEU A 150 -6.29 -0.62 -10.01
N PHE A 151 -5.23 -1.39 -9.76
CA PHE A 151 -3.90 -1.11 -10.28
C PHE A 151 -3.88 -1.13 -11.81
N PHE A 152 -4.31 -2.22 -12.42
CA PHE A 152 -4.29 -2.35 -13.88
C PHE A 152 -5.27 -1.41 -14.57
N ALA A 153 -6.43 -1.12 -14.00
CA ALA A 153 -7.43 -0.24 -14.59
C ALA A 153 -7.10 1.26 -14.43
N ALA A 154 -6.39 1.66 -13.37
CA ALA A 154 -6.09 3.07 -13.10
C ALA A 154 -4.61 3.40 -13.38
N VAL A 155 -3.68 2.61 -12.85
CA VAL A 155 -2.25 2.95 -12.88
C VAL A 155 -1.67 2.77 -14.28
N VAL A 156 -1.97 1.65 -14.94
CA VAL A 156 -1.41 1.36 -16.27
C VAL A 156 -1.86 2.38 -17.33
N PRO A 157 -3.16 2.71 -17.48
CA PRO A 157 -3.57 3.78 -18.39
C PRO A 157 -2.99 5.15 -18.03
N ALA A 158 -2.88 5.47 -16.72
CA ALA A 158 -2.26 6.71 -16.28
C ALA A 158 -0.77 6.79 -16.67
N MET A 159 -0.02 5.69 -16.59
CA MET A 159 1.36 5.61 -17.07
C MET A 159 1.46 5.84 -18.58
N TYR A 160 0.54 5.30 -19.36
CA TYR A 160 0.50 5.54 -20.81
C TYR A 160 0.26 7.01 -21.15
N LEU A 161 -0.70 7.66 -20.47
CA LEU A 161 -1.12 9.02 -20.76
C LEU A 161 -0.16 10.08 -20.23
N TYR A 162 0.31 9.89 -18.99
CA TYR A 162 1.08 10.90 -18.24
C TYR A 162 2.50 10.47 -17.89
N LYS A 163 2.96 9.33 -18.42
CA LYS A 163 4.31 8.79 -18.19
C LYS A 163 4.63 8.68 -16.69
N ILE A 164 5.75 9.28 -16.24
CA ILE A 164 6.21 9.24 -14.86
C ILE A 164 5.21 9.87 -13.87
N TRP A 165 4.53 10.95 -14.25
CA TRP A 165 3.48 11.56 -13.44
C TRP A 165 2.26 10.65 -13.31
N GLY A 166 1.93 9.91 -14.36
CA GLY A 166 0.89 8.89 -14.31
C GLY A 166 1.24 7.75 -13.34
N ALA A 167 2.52 7.36 -13.25
CA ALA A 167 2.98 6.37 -12.29
C ALA A 167 2.80 6.85 -10.85
N VAL A 168 3.26 8.06 -10.50
CA VAL A 168 3.18 8.57 -9.12
C VAL A 168 1.74 8.83 -8.69
N TRP A 169 0.91 9.47 -9.51
CA TRP A 169 -0.50 9.70 -9.21
C TRP A 169 -1.31 8.41 -9.19
N GLY A 170 -1.04 7.51 -10.14
CA GLY A 170 -1.71 6.22 -10.21
C GLY A 170 -1.43 5.37 -8.99
N LEU A 171 -0.17 5.26 -8.55
CA LEU A 171 0.19 4.51 -7.34
C LEU A 171 -0.39 5.13 -6.08
N LEU A 172 -0.42 6.46 -5.98
CA LEU A 172 -1.07 7.14 -4.87
C LEU A 172 -2.57 6.81 -4.82
N ALA A 173 -3.26 6.92 -5.96
CA ALA A 173 -4.69 6.60 -6.05
C ALA A 173 -4.97 5.12 -5.72
N ALA A 174 -4.16 4.19 -6.24
CA ALA A 174 -4.28 2.77 -5.95
C ALA A 174 -4.00 2.46 -4.46
N GLY A 175 -2.99 3.10 -3.85
CA GLY A 175 -2.68 2.96 -2.43
C GLY A 175 -3.81 3.46 -1.52
N ILE A 176 -4.35 4.64 -1.78
CA ILE A 176 -5.50 5.17 -1.04
C ILE A 176 -6.74 4.28 -1.27
N GLY A 177 -7.01 3.90 -2.53
CA GLY A 177 -8.13 3.05 -2.89
C GLY A 177 -8.10 1.69 -2.17
N SER A 178 -6.93 1.06 -2.10
CA SER A 178 -6.78 -0.22 -1.39
C SER A 178 -6.96 -0.08 0.13
N ALA A 179 -6.39 0.97 0.75
CA ALA A 179 -6.59 1.22 2.18
C ALA A 179 -8.06 1.48 2.54
N MET A 180 -8.79 2.20 1.69
CA MET A 180 -10.24 2.41 1.84
C MET A 180 -11.04 1.12 1.61
N ALA A 181 -10.65 0.31 0.62
CA ALA A 181 -11.29 -0.98 0.36
C ALA A 181 -11.12 -1.95 1.55
N ASP A 182 -9.95 -1.99 2.18
CA ASP A 182 -9.72 -2.80 3.38
C ASP A 182 -10.55 -2.34 4.58
N LEU A 183 -10.71 -1.02 4.77
CA LEU A 183 -11.58 -0.48 5.81
C LEU A 183 -13.04 -0.85 5.57
N LEU A 184 -13.55 -0.61 4.36
CA LEU A 184 -14.92 -0.92 3.98
C LEU A 184 -15.18 -2.43 4.03
N GLY A 185 -14.28 -3.23 3.49
CA GLY A 185 -14.36 -4.67 3.54
C GLY A 185 -14.38 -5.22 4.98
N GLY A 186 -13.59 -4.63 5.87
CA GLY A 186 -13.65 -4.93 7.30
C GLY A 186 -15.02 -4.64 7.93
N TYR A 187 -15.70 -3.59 7.48
CA TYR A 187 -17.08 -3.32 7.92
C TYR A 187 -18.08 -4.37 7.41
N PHE A 188 -17.90 -4.87 6.18
CA PHE A 188 -18.75 -5.93 5.63
C PHE A 188 -18.51 -7.29 6.32
N VAL A 189 -17.29 -7.59 6.72
CA VAL A 189 -16.98 -8.79 7.52
C VAL A 189 -17.66 -8.75 8.89
N TYR A 190 -17.76 -7.56 9.49
CA TYR A 190 -18.42 -7.37 10.79
C TYR A 190 -19.93 -7.60 10.75
N VAL A 191 -20.62 -7.16 9.69
CA VAL A 191 -22.08 -7.22 9.58
C VAL A 191 -22.64 -8.65 9.65
N PRO A 192 -22.19 -9.65 8.88
CA PRO A 192 -22.74 -11.01 8.93
C PRO A 192 -22.46 -11.72 10.25
N ILE A 193 -21.35 -11.43 10.94
CA ILE A 193 -21.04 -12.04 12.23
C ILE A 193 -22.04 -11.58 13.31
N THR A 194 -22.54 -10.36 13.22
CA THR A 194 -23.51 -9.80 14.14
C THR A 194 -24.91 -10.41 13.94
N PHE A 195 -25.27 -10.77 12.71
CA PHE A 195 -26.54 -11.44 12.41
C PHE A 195 -26.53 -12.92 12.77
N ALA A 196 -25.41 -13.62 12.59
CA ALA A 196 -25.29 -15.04 12.92
C ALA A 196 -25.31 -15.35 14.43
N VAL A 197 -25.10 -14.34 15.28
CA VAL A 197 -25.10 -14.49 16.76
C VAL A 197 -26.45 -14.11 17.38
N LYS A 198 -27.38 -13.54 16.61
CA LYS A 198 -28.74 -13.19 17.07
C LYS A 198 -29.82 -14.20 16.64
N GLY A 199 -29.48 -15.23 15.92
CA GLY A 199 -30.32 -16.39 15.61
C GLY A 199 -29.92 -17.61 16.45
#